data_96844a000a7c75ae428bdcc2047a90f6
#
_entry.id   96844a000a7c75ae428bdcc2047a90f6
#
_cell.length_a   1.000
_cell.length_b   1.000
_cell.length_c   1.000
_cell.angle_alpha   90.00
_cell.angle_beta   90.00
_cell.angle_gamma   90.00
#
_symmetry.space_group_name_H-M   'P 1'
#
loop_
_entity.id
_entity.type
_entity.pdbx_description
1 polymer ?
#
loop_
_entity_poly.entity_id
_entity_poly.type
_entity_poly.pdbx_seq_one_letter_code
_entity_poly.pdbx_strand_id
1 'polypeptide(L)'
;IGDGSLTLMAGPCSVESAEQVTEIAKAVKASGANVLRGGAFKPRTSPYSFQGLKAEGLELLLKAKEETGLPIVTEIMSESDIDLFKDVDIIQVGARNMQNFTLLKKLGKLDKPILLKRGLCATIEEWLMSAEYIMAEGNEKVILCERGIRTYEKYTRNTLDLSAIPIVKSLSHLPVVVDPSHATGMNWLVEPLAMAAVACGADGLIIEVHNDPPHALCDGAQSLTPEEFDSVVKKVNRIKSAL
;
A
#
# COMPACT_ATOMS: atom_id res chain seq x y z
N ILE A 1 -1.84 13.46 -2.80
CA ILE A 1 -2.34 12.35 -3.61
C ILE A 1 -3.67 12.79 -4.19
N GLY A 2 -3.91 12.53 -5.49
CA GLY A 2 -5.12 13.01 -6.17
C GLY A 2 -5.04 14.44 -6.70
N ASP A 3 -3.86 15.03 -6.74
CA ASP A 3 -3.57 16.36 -7.28
C ASP A 3 -3.17 16.36 -8.77
N GLY A 4 -3.33 15.22 -9.43
CA GLY A 4 -2.92 15.00 -10.82
C GLY A 4 -1.52 14.41 -10.99
N SER A 5 -0.67 14.46 -9.97
CA SER A 5 0.62 13.77 -9.96
C SER A 5 0.46 12.27 -9.70
N LEU A 6 1.44 11.47 -10.14
CA LEU A 6 1.49 10.05 -9.83
C LEU A 6 2.26 9.82 -8.53
N THR A 7 1.58 9.30 -7.51
CA THR A 7 2.22 8.95 -6.24
C THR A 7 2.77 7.53 -6.29
N LEU A 8 4.06 7.38 -5.96
CA LEU A 8 4.74 6.09 -5.90
C LEU A 8 5.10 5.76 -4.45
N MET A 9 4.41 4.77 -3.87
CA MET A 9 4.69 4.23 -2.54
C MET A 9 5.49 2.94 -2.70
N ALA A 10 6.71 2.89 -2.18
CA ALA A 10 7.58 1.73 -2.35
C ALA A 10 8.36 1.41 -1.09
N GLY A 11 8.70 0.12 -0.90
CA GLY A 11 9.46 -0.35 0.25
C GLY A 11 9.16 -1.80 0.59
N PRO A 12 9.70 -2.34 1.69
CA PRO A 12 9.61 -3.76 1.99
C PRO A 12 8.20 -4.18 2.41
N CYS A 13 7.83 -5.44 2.13
CA CYS A 13 6.60 -6.04 2.66
C CYS A 13 6.56 -5.93 4.17
N SER A 14 7.62 -6.37 4.85
CA SER A 14 7.81 -6.20 6.28
C SER A 14 9.15 -5.54 6.59
N VAL A 15 9.17 -4.77 7.66
CA VAL A 15 10.42 -4.28 8.26
C VAL A 15 11.07 -5.43 9.01
N GLU A 16 12.31 -5.76 8.66
CA GLU A 16 13.04 -6.92 9.16
C GLU A 16 14.28 -6.52 9.96
N SER A 17 14.96 -5.45 9.56
CA SER A 17 16.08 -4.85 10.28
C SER A 17 16.24 -3.37 9.93
N ALA A 18 17.09 -2.67 10.68
CA ALA A 18 17.45 -1.27 10.40
C ALA A 18 18.17 -1.14 9.06
N GLU A 19 19.12 -2.05 8.79
CA GLU A 19 19.90 -2.07 7.56
C GLU A 19 18.98 -2.26 6.35
N GLN A 20 18.11 -3.29 6.40
CA GLN A 20 17.18 -3.61 5.30
C GLN A 20 16.31 -2.39 4.96
N VAL A 21 15.59 -1.83 5.94
CA VAL A 21 14.63 -0.75 5.67
C VAL A 21 15.32 0.53 5.20
N THR A 22 16.50 0.85 5.75
CA THR A 22 17.27 2.05 5.37
C THR A 22 17.84 1.93 3.96
N GLU A 23 18.41 0.77 3.62
CA GLU A 23 18.94 0.51 2.26
C GLU A 23 17.85 0.62 1.22
N ILE A 24 16.71 -0.06 1.45
CA ILE A 24 15.55 -0.01 0.55
C ILE A 24 15.01 1.41 0.45
N ALA A 25 14.86 2.13 1.56
CA ALA A 25 14.33 3.50 1.56
C ALA A 25 15.20 4.45 0.72
N LYS A 26 16.52 4.35 0.81
CA LYS A 26 17.47 5.13 -0.02
C LYS A 26 17.35 4.78 -1.50
N ALA A 27 17.26 3.49 -1.82
CA ALA A 27 17.16 3.01 -3.19
C ALA A 27 15.84 3.45 -3.85
N VAL A 28 14.68 3.24 -3.17
CA VAL A 28 13.39 3.63 -3.75
C VAL A 28 13.24 5.15 -3.87
N LYS A 29 13.81 5.94 -2.94
CA LYS A 29 13.88 7.40 -3.05
C LYS A 29 14.68 7.83 -4.28
N ALA A 30 15.85 7.23 -4.49
CA ALA A 30 16.69 7.53 -5.66
C ALA A 30 15.98 7.23 -6.99
N SER A 31 15.13 6.20 -7.02
CA SER A 31 14.31 5.86 -8.18
C SER A 31 13.05 6.73 -8.34
N GLY A 32 12.71 7.59 -7.36
CA GLY A 32 11.59 8.53 -7.46
C GLY A 32 10.34 8.16 -6.68
N ALA A 33 10.44 7.28 -5.69
CA ALA A 33 9.34 7.06 -4.75
C ALA A 33 9.05 8.32 -3.93
N ASN A 34 7.76 8.59 -3.68
CA ASN A 34 7.28 9.73 -2.91
C ASN A 34 6.98 9.35 -1.45
N VAL A 35 6.70 8.08 -1.19
CA VAL A 35 6.32 7.55 0.14
C VAL A 35 7.05 6.23 0.36
N LEU A 36 7.63 6.07 1.55
CA LEU A 36 8.16 4.78 2.00
C LEU A 36 7.02 3.94 2.57
N ARG A 37 6.80 2.74 2.02
CA ARG A 37 5.89 1.76 2.60
C ARG A 37 6.68 0.69 3.35
N GLY A 38 6.15 0.20 4.43
CA GLY A 38 6.73 -0.92 5.17
C GLY A 38 5.75 -1.45 6.22
N GLY A 39 5.67 -2.77 6.36
CA GLY A 39 4.81 -3.39 7.37
C GLY A 39 5.55 -3.59 8.68
N ALA A 40 5.19 -2.84 9.73
CA ALA A 40 5.67 -3.09 11.10
C ALA A 40 4.87 -4.20 11.78
N PHE A 41 3.58 -4.28 11.49
CA PHE A 41 2.65 -5.34 11.90
C PHE A 41 2.25 -6.17 10.68
N LYS A 42 2.14 -7.50 10.84
CA LYS A 42 1.81 -8.40 9.73
C LYS A 42 0.63 -9.31 10.07
N PRO A 43 -0.54 -9.12 9.41
CA PRO A 43 -1.66 -10.04 9.52
C PRO A 43 -1.34 -11.33 8.75
N ARG A 44 -1.10 -12.42 9.46
CA ARG A 44 -0.74 -13.70 8.84
C ARG A 44 -1.86 -14.71 8.98
N THR A 45 -2.05 -15.53 7.93
CA THR A 45 -3.00 -16.66 7.98
C THR A 45 -2.53 -17.73 8.99
N SER A 46 -1.21 -17.96 9.06
CA SER A 46 -0.63 -18.89 10.03
C SER A 46 -0.08 -18.12 11.25
N PRO A 47 -0.39 -18.54 12.48
CA PRO A 47 0.17 -17.92 13.68
C PRO A 47 1.68 -18.19 13.86
N TYR A 48 2.22 -19.16 13.13
CA TYR A 48 3.65 -19.53 13.15
C TYR A 48 4.51 -18.71 12.18
N SER A 49 3.89 -17.92 11.29
CA SER A 49 4.61 -17.04 10.38
C SER A 49 5.09 -15.78 11.10
N PHE A 50 6.10 -15.10 10.53
CA PHE A 50 6.61 -13.83 11.06
C PHE A 50 5.48 -12.80 11.20
N GLN A 51 5.29 -12.26 12.40
CA GLN A 51 4.18 -11.35 12.75
C GLN A 51 4.55 -9.87 12.65
N GLY A 52 5.78 -9.54 12.19
CA GLY A 52 6.34 -8.20 12.19
C GLY A 52 7.04 -7.84 13.51
N LEU A 53 7.85 -6.79 13.46
CA LEU A 53 8.58 -6.26 14.63
C LEU A 53 7.72 -5.34 15.51
N LYS A 54 6.48 -5.06 15.10
CA LYS A 54 5.51 -4.24 15.86
C LYS A 54 6.08 -2.84 16.16
N ALA A 55 6.09 -2.43 17.45
CA ALA A 55 6.57 -1.10 17.85
C ALA A 55 8.03 -0.85 17.42
N GLU A 56 8.92 -1.83 17.53
CA GLU A 56 10.29 -1.74 17.04
C GLU A 56 10.32 -1.47 15.53
N GLY A 57 9.47 -2.16 14.75
CA GLY A 57 9.35 -1.93 13.31
C GLY A 57 8.89 -0.52 12.96
N LEU A 58 8.02 0.10 13.78
CA LEU A 58 7.64 1.50 13.63
C LEU A 58 8.82 2.44 13.88
N GLU A 59 9.61 2.19 14.94
CA GLU A 59 10.82 2.98 15.23
C GLU A 59 11.84 2.91 14.09
N LEU A 60 12.01 1.74 13.48
CA LEU A 60 12.89 1.57 12.33
C LEU A 60 12.39 2.33 11.09
N LEU A 61 11.08 2.33 10.85
CA LEU A 61 10.47 3.13 9.77
C LEU A 61 10.67 4.64 10.02
N LEU A 62 10.49 5.10 11.25
CA LEU A 62 10.71 6.51 11.60
C LEU A 62 12.15 6.94 11.40
N LYS A 63 13.12 6.09 11.76
CA LYS A 63 14.57 6.34 11.47
C LYS A 63 14.82 6.43 9.97
N ALA A 64 14.25 5.50 9.18
CA ALA A 64 14.38 5.54 7.72
C ALA A 64 13.74 6.81 7.12
N LYS A 65 12.62 7.28 7.68
CA LYS A 65 11.99 8.56 7.33
C LYS A 65 12.93 9.73 7.63
N GLU A 66 13.55 9.78 8.80
CA GLU A 66 14.52 10.84 9.17
C GLU A 66 15.71 10.89 8.23
N GLU A 67 16.27 9.73 7.86
CA GLU A 67 17.43 9.64 6.95
C GLU A 67 17.08 10.00 5.50
N THR A 68 15.88 9.69 5.05
CA THR A 68 15.50 9.87 3.64
C THR A 68 14.60 11.07 3.40
N GLY A 69 13.89 11.56 4.42
CA GLY A 69 12.86 12.58 4.26
C GLY A 69 11.59 12.07 3.56
N LEU A 70 11.45 10.76 3.30
CA LEU A 70 10.23 10.17 2.75
C LEU A 70 9.16 10.08 3.83
N PRO A 71 7.93 10.57 3.62
CA PRO A 71 6.82 10.24 4.48
C PRO A 71 6.56 8.73 4.46
N ILE A 72 6.00 8.18 5.53
CA ILE A 72 5.79 6.74 5.69
C ILE A 72 4.31 6.36 5.65
N VAL A 73 4.03 5.19 5.05
CA VAL A 73 2.74 4.50 5.13
C VAL A 73 2.96 3.10 5.72
N THR A 74 2.20 2.78 6.76
CA THR A 74 2.25 1.47 7.42
C THR A 74 0.89 1.03 7.93
N GLU A 75 0.69 -0.30 8.03
CA GLU A 75 -0.59 -0.90 8.36
C GLU A 75 -0.82 -0.94 9.88
N ILE A 76 -1.99 -0.47 10.30
CA ILE A 76 -2.51 -0.64 11.65
C ILE A 76 -3.37 -1.91 11.74
N MET A 77 -3.23 -2.67 12.85
CA MET A 77 -3.97 -3.92 13.04
C MET A 77 -5.14 -3.78 14.00
N SER A 78 -5.01 -2.95 15.03
CA SER A 78 -5.97 -2.82 16.12
C SER A 78 -6.12 -1.37 16.55
N GLU A 79 -7.28 -1.03 17.09
CA GLU A 79 -7.53 0.28 17.70
C GLU A 79 -6.64 0.54 18.92
N SER A 80 -6.17 -0.52 19.59
CA SER A 80 -5.23 -0.42 20.71
C SER A 80 -3.86 0.12 20.32
N ASP A 81 -3.52 0.06 19.04
CA ASP A 81 -2.21 0.46 18.53
C ASP A 81 -2.18 1.93 18.06
N ILE A 82 -3.34 2.64 18.06
CA ILE A 82 -3.47 4.00 17.50
C ILE A 82 -2.42 4.95 18.06
N ASP A 83 -2.14 4.90 19.35
CA ASP A 83 -1.17 5.80 19.99
C ASP A 83 0.27 5.61 19.48
N LEU A 84 0.60 4.42 18.96
CA LEU A 84 1.89 4.13 18.35
C LEU A 84 2.05 4.81 16.99
N PHE A 85 0.93 5.19 16.34
CA PHE A 85 0.90 5.76 14.98
C PHE A 85 0.96 7.30 14.94
N LYS A 86 1.22 7.96 16.07
CA LYS A 86 1.23 9.43 16.16
C LYS A 86 2.16 10.11 15.16
N ASP A 87 3.33 9.49 14.86
CA ASP A 87 4.37 10.03 13.97
C ASP A 87 4.36 9.41 12.56
N VAL A 88 3.41 8.48 12.29
CA VAL A 88 3.13 7.90 10.97
C VAL A 88 2.37 8.92 10.11
N ASP A 89 2.77 9.08 8.85
CA ASP A 89 2.16 10.09 7.96
C ASP A 89 0.86 9.60 7.33
N ILE A 90 0.81 8.33 6.90
CA ILE A 90 -0.37 7.70 6.29
C ILE A 90 -0.63 6.38 6.99
N ILE A 91 -1.83 6.20 7.53
CA ILE A 91 -2.22 4.95 8.19
C ILE A 91 -2.89 4.03 7.17
N GLN A 92 -2.33 2.85 6.94
CA GLN A 92 -2.95 1.85 6.08
C GLN A 92 -3.91 0.97 6.88
N VAL A 93 -5.12 0.78 6.34
CA VAL A 93 -6.07 -0.25 6.76
C VAL A 93 -5.99 -1.41 5.78
N GLY A 94 -5.56 -2.57 6.24
CA GLY A 94 -5.44 -3.77 5.42
C GLY A 94 -6.78 -4.31 4.94
N ALA A 95 -6.76 -5.09 3.86
CA ALA A 95 -7.96 -5.65 3.25
C ALA A 95 -8.82 -6.49 4.21
N ARG A 96 -8.19 -7.15 5.19
CA ARG A 96 -8.92 -7.93 6.23
C ARG A 96 -9.64 -7.06 7.25
N ASN A 97 -9.23 -5.80 7.38
CA ASN A 97 -9.81 -4.82 8.31
C ASN A 97 -10.73 -3.79 7.61
N MET A 98 -10.99 -3.95 6.29
CA MET A 98 -11.84 -3.02 5.54
C MET A 98 -13.22 -2.83 6.19
N GLN A 99 -13.78 -3.89 6.76
CA GLN A 99 -15.09 -3.88 7.43
C GLN A 99 -14.99 -3.88 8.97
N ASN A 100 -13.82 -3.59 9.52
CA ASN A 100 -13.68 -3.37 10.95
C ASN A 100 -14.16 -1.94 11.29
N PHE A 101 -15.48 -1.76 11.31
CA PHE A 101 -16.11 -0.45 11.46
C PHE A 101 -15.75 0.24 12.77
N THR A 102 -15.44 -0.51 13.83
CA THR A 102 -14.96 0.06 15.09
C THR A 102 -13.61 0.75 14.90
N LEU A 103 -12.66 0.08 14.21
CA LEU A 103 -11.37 0.65 13.86
C LEU A 103 -11.55 1.86 12.92
N LEU A 104 -12.37 1.73 11.88
CA LEU A 104 -12.59 2.81 10.90
C LEU A 104 -13.11 4.09 11.56
N LYS A 105 -14.10 3.98 12.45
CA LYS A 105 -14.62 5.13 13.22
C LYS A 105 -13.58 5.78 14.12
N LYS A 106 -12.67 4.99 14.72
CA LYS A 106 -11.56 5.54 15.52
C LYS A 106 -10.57 6.29 14.65
N LEU A 107 -10.20 5.72 13.49
CA LEU A 107 -9.31 6.37 12.54
C LEU A 107 -9.94 7.61 11.91
N GLY A 108 -11.26 7.62 11.73
CA GLY A 108 -12.01 8.78 11.25
C GLY A 108 -11.94 10.01 12.17
N LYS A 109 -11.54 9.84 13.44
CA LYS A 109 -11.33 10.95 14.39
C LYS A 109 -9.92 11.53 14.37
N LEU A 110 -9.02 10.92 13.58
CA LEU A 110 -7.64 11.37 13.48
C LEU A 110 -7.50 12.37 12.32
N ASP A 111 -6.64 13.36 12.47
CA ASP A 111 -6.25 14.25 11.38
C ASP A 111 -5.09 13.67 10.56
N LYS A 112 -5.27 12.45 10.02
CA LYS A 112 -4.26 11.72 9.23
C LYS A 112 -4.87 11.09 7.99
N PRO A 113 -4.16 11.06 6.84
CA PRO A 113 -4.59 10.30 5.68
C PRO A 113 -4.72 8.80 6.01
N ILE A 114 -5.80 8.19 5.53
CA ILE A 114 -6.08 6.77 5.69
C ILE A 114 -6.07 6.09 4.32
N LEU A 115 -5.14 5.16 4.11
CA LEU A 115 -5.11 4.32 2.92
C LEU A 115 -5.94 3.05 3.18
N LEU A 116 -7.12 2.98 2.57
CA LEU A 116 -8.10 1.91 2.77
C LEU A 116 -8.00 0.86 1.65
N LYS A 117 -7.42 -0.30 1.95
CA LYS A 117 -7.35 -1.42 1.00
C LYS A 117 -8.69 -2.11 0.84
N ARG A 118 -9.08 -2.37 -0.42
CA ARG A 118 -10.29 -3.13 -0.76
C ARG A 118 -10.23 -4.53 -0.18
N GLY A 119 -11.32 -4.98 0.41
CA GLY A 119 -11.49 -6.35 0.89
C GLY A 119 -11.45 -7.37 -0.25
N LEU A 120 -10.97 -8.58 0.04
CA LEU A 120 -10.73 -9.62 -0.97
C LEU A 120 -11.99 -10.05 -1.75
N CYS A 121 -13.18 -9.90 -1.15
CA CYS A 121 -14.46 -10.26 -1.75
C CYS A 121 -15.44 -9.08 -1.71
N ALA A 122 -14.93 -7.85 -1.50
CA ALA A 122 -15.75 -6.66 -1.37
C ALA A 122 -16.16 -6.11 -2.74
N THR A 123 -17.44 -5.75 -2.85
CA THR A 123 -17.94 -4.95 -3.98
C THR A 123 -17.36 -3.53 -3.91
N ILE A 124 -17.49 -2.78 -5.00
CA ILE A 124 -17.10 -1.36 -5.02
C ILE A 124 -17.96 -0.56 -4.03
N GLU A 125 -19.24 -0.86 -3.95
CA GLU A 125 -20.17 -0.22 -3.00
C GLU A 125 -19.76 -0.44 -1.55
N GLU A 126 -19.47 -1.68 -1.15
CA GLU A 126 -19.00 -2.00 0.21
C GLU A 126 -17.69 -1.29 0.55
N TRP A 127 -16.80 -1.14 -0.44
CA TRP A 127 -15.54 -0.44 -0.27
C TRP A 127 -15.75 1.06 -0.08
N LEU A 128 -16.61 1.69 -0.89
CA LEU A 128 -16.98 3.10 -0.74
C LEU A 128 -17.72 3.35 0.58
N MET A 129 -18.63 2.46 1.00
CA MET A 129 -19.31 2.58 2.30
C MET A 129 -18.32 2.45 3.47
N SER A 130 -17.27 1.65 3.34
CA SER A 130 -16.21 1.60 4.35
C SER A 130 -15.41 2.91 4.42
N ALA A 131 -15.19 3.59 3.30
CA ALA A 131 -14.62 4.93 3.28
C ALA A 131 -15.55 5.96 3.96
N GLU A 132 -16.86 5.86 3.72
CA GLU A 132 -17.87 6.71 4.37
C GLU A 132 -17.84 6.57 5.91
N TYR A 133 -17.58 5.37 6.46
CA TYR A 133 -17.41 5.20 7.91
C TYR A 133 -16.26 6.03 8.50
N ILE A 134 -15.21 6.29 7.72
CA ILE A 134 -14.09 7.15 8.13
C ILE A 134 -14.51 8.60 7.99
N MET A 135 -15.09 8.98 6.84
CA MET A 135 -15.46 10.37 6.54
C MET A 135 -16.58 10.88 7.44
N ALA A 136 -17.54 10.05 7.81
CA ALA A 136 -18.64 10.40 8.72
C ALA A 136 -18.16 10.78 10.14
N GLU A 137 -16.96 10.38 10.53
CA GLU A 137 -16.34 10.80 11.81
C GLU A 137 -15.51 12.10 11.68
N GLY A 138 -15.44 12.69 10.46
CA GLY A 138 -14.83 13.98 10.18
C GLY A 138 -13.49 13.94 9.42
N ASN A 139 -12.96 12.76 9.10
CA ASN A 139 -11.71 12.62 8.33
C ASN A 139 -11.98 12.38 6.84
N GLU A 140 -11.88 13.42 6.04
CA GLU A 140 -12.05 13.34 4.58
C GLU A 140 -10.78 12.89 3.82
N LYS A 141 -9.65 12.68 4.53
CA LYS A 141 -8.35 12.31 3.93
C LYS A 141 -8.28 10.81 3.69
N VAL A 142 -9.16 10.27 2.87
CA VAL A 142 -9.21 8.84 2.54
C VAL A 142 -8.62 8.59 1.15
N ILE A 143 -7.77 7.57 1.04
CA ILE A 143 -7.15 7.08 -0.19
C ILE A 143 -7.61 5.64 -0.38
N LEU A 144 -8.23 5.35 -1.50
CA LEU A 144 -8.68 4.00 -1.84
C LEU A 144 -7.54 3.20 -2.46
N CYS A 145 -7.38 1.92 -2.09
CA CYS A 145 -6.34 1.05 -2.65
C CYS A 145 -6.94 -0.25 -3.19
N GLU A 146 -6.97 -0.37 -4.52
CA GLU A 146 -7.27 -1.65 -5.20
C GLU A 146 -6.06 -2.58 -5.09
N ARG A 147 -6.29 -3.84 -4.67
CA ARG A 147 -5.22 -4.81 -4.41
C ARG A 147 -5.53 -6.23 -4.88
N GLY A 148 -6.49 -6.36 -5.75
CA GLY A 148 -6.99 -7.62 -6.26
C GLY A 148 -8.11 -8.22 -5.41
N ILE A 149 -9.01 -8.89 -6.10
CA ILE A 149 -10.17 -9.59 -5.53
C ILE A 149 -10.03 -11.09 -5.75
N ARG A 150 -10.65 -11.89 -4.90
CA ARG A 150 -10.75 -13.34 -5.10
C ARG A 150 -11.72 -13.65 -6.24
N THR A 151 -11.23 -14.45 -7.17
CA THR A 151 -12.02 -15.02 -8.26
C THR A 151 -11.83 -16.54 -8.30
N TYR A 152 -12.41 -17.20 -9.27
CA TYR A 152 -12.18 -18.62 -9.52
C TYR A 152 -10.78 -18.93 -10.10
N GLU A 153 -10.07 -17.90 -10.61
CA GLU A 153 -8.73 -18.06 -11.17
C GLU A 153 -7.70 -18.38 -10.07
N LYS A 154 -6.78 -19.31 -10.36
CA LYS A 154 -5.80 -19.81 -9.39
C LYS A 154 -4.34 -19.59 -9.80
N TYR A 155 -4.08 -19.09 -11.00
CA TYR A 155 -2.72 -18.77 -11.45
C TYR A 155 -2.11 -17.61 -10.70
N THR A 156 -2.93 -16.65 -10.33
CA THR A 156 -2.53 -15.52 -9.47
C THR A 156 -3.19 -15.63 -8.11
N ARG A 157 -2.58 -15.01 -7.11
CA ARG A 157 -3.10 -14.97 -5.74
C ARG A 157 -4.49 -14.33 -5.68
N ASN A 158 -4.69 -13.23 -6.44
CA ASN A 158 -5.96 -12.54 -6.65
C ASN A 158 -5.98 -11.99 -8.08
N THR A 159 -7.15 -11.62 -8.57
CA THR A 159 -7.32 -10.92 -9.85
C THR A 159 -7.33 -9.42 -9.61
N LEU A 160 -6.41 -8.68 -10.23
CA LEU A 160 -6.40 -7.22 -10.17
C LEU A 160 -7.57 -6.66 -10.97
N ASP A 161 -8.47 -5.93 -10.29
CA ASP A 161 -9.66 -5.33 -10.92
C ASP A 161 -9.34 -3.90 -11.38
N LEU A 162 -8.77 -3.78 -12.57
CA LEU A 162 -8.46 -2.48 -13.17
C LEU A 162 -9.73 -1.68 -13.51
N SER A 163 -10.85 -2.35 -13.74
CA SER A 163 -12.13 -1.67 -14.02
C SER A 163 -12.64 -0.88 -12.82
N ALA A 164 -12.25 -1.25 -11.61
CA ALA A 164 -12.59 -0.52 -10.40
C ALA A 164 -12.08 0.93 -10.42
N ILE A 165 -10.95 1.22 -11.08
CA ILE A 165 -10.34 2.55 -11.10
C ILE A 165 -11.29 3.58 -11.73
N PRO A 166 -11.69 3.48 -13.02
CA PRO A 166 -12.59 4.44 -13.63
C PRO A 166 -14.00 4.44 -13.00
N ILE A 167 -14.48 3.29 -12.50
CA ILE A 167 -15.78 3.21 -11.82
C ILE A 167 -15.75 4.04 -10.53
N VAL A 168 -14.76 3.82 -9.66
CA VAL A 168 -14.63 4.60 -8.41
C VAL A 168 -14.49 6.09 -8.70
N LYS A 169 -13.69 6.46 -9.69
CA LYS A 169 -13.50 7.87 -10.09
C LYS A 169 -14.78 8.51 -10.63
N SER A 170 -15.71 7.74 -11.16
CA SER A 170 -17.03 8.25 -11.57
C SER A 170 -18.02 8.41 -10.41
N LEU A 171 -17.81 7.69 -9.30
CA LEU A 171 -18.70 7.65 -8.15
C LEU A 171 -18.20 8.51 -6.97
N SER A 172 -16.90 8.80 -6.91
CA SER A 172 -16.25 9.45 -5.77
C SER A 172 -15.11 10.35 -6.20
N HIS A 173 -14.83 11.37 -5.38
CA HIS A 173 -13.67 12.26 -5.51
C HIS A 173 -12.39 11.67 -4.91
N LEU A 174 -12.49 10.52 -4.20
CA LEU A 174 -11.37 9.94 -3.50
C LEU A 174 -10.30 9.41 -4.47
N PRO A 175 -9.00 9.64 -4.19
CA PRO A 175 -7.93 9.14 -5.02
C PRO A 175 -7.83 7.60 -4.94
N VAL A 176 -7.44 6.98 -6.07
CA VAL A 176 -7.30 5.53 -6.20
C VAL A 176 -5.85 5.16 -6.43
N VAL A 177 -5.29 4.41 -5.49
CA VAL A 177 -3.96 3.78 -5.56
C VAL A 177 -4.14 2.31 -5.90
N VAL A 178 -3.17 1.72 -6.61
CA VAL A 178 -3.19 0.30 -7.00
C VAL A 178 -1.99 -0.42 -6.42
N ASP A 179 -2.25 -1.63 -5.89
CA ASP A 179 -1.25 -2.55 -5.34
C ASP A 179 -1.12 -3.79 -6.24
N PRO A 180 -0.25 -3.76 -7.25
CA PRO A 180 -0.05 -4.90 -8.14
C PRO A 180 0.70 -6.05 -7.45
N SER A 181 1.52 -5.76 -6.43
CA SER A 181 2.30 -6.77 -5.69
C SER A 181 1.39 -7.77 -4.96
N HIS A 182 0.45 -7.26 -4.15
CA HIS A 182 -0.50 -8.11 -3.42
C HIS A 182 -1.62 -8.67 -4.31
N ALA A 183 -1.86 -8.07 -5.47
CA ALA A 183 -2.86 -8.58 -6.40
C ALA A 183 -2.45 -9.97 -6.91
N THR A 184 -1.31 -10.08 -7.55
CA THR A 184 -0.90 -11.32 -8.22
C THR A 184 -0.05 -12.24 -7.36
N GLY A 185 0.73 -11.69 -6.43
CA GLY A 185 1.68 -12.47 -5.63
C GLY A 185 2.92 -12.90 -6.42
N MET A 186 3.20 -12.27 -7.56
CA MET A 186 4.28 -12.62 -8.50
C MET A 186 5.00 -11.35 -8.97
N ASN A 187 6.32 -11.25 -8.75
CA ASN A 187 7.11 -10.07 -9.07
C ASN A 187 7.08 -9.70 -10.57
N TRP A 188 7.18 -10.66 -11.47
CA TRP A 188 7.20 -10.44 -12.92
C TRP A 188 5.90 -9.87 -13.49
N LEU A 189 4.78 -9.95 -12.74
CA LEU A 189 3.50 -9.34 -13.09
C LEU A 189 3.33 -7.91 -12.55
N VAL A 190 4.18 -7.47 -11.64
CA VAL A 190 4.08 -6.14 -11.03
C VAL A 190 4.25 -5.05 -12.07
N GLU A 191 5.28 -5.13 -12.91
CA GLU A 191 5.56 -4.12 -13.94
C GLU A 191 4.40 -3.96 -14.96
N PRO A 192 3.94 -5.00 -15.66
CA PRO A 192 2.86 -4.85 -16.64
C PRO A 192 1.56 -4.36 -16.01
N LEU A 193 1.24 -4.79 -14.79
CA LEU A 193 0.02 -4.35 -14.11
C LEU A 193 0.13 -2.94 -13.52
N ALA A 194 1.31 -2.50 -13.08
CA ALA A 194 1.57 -1.13 -12.71
C ALA A 194 1.36 -0.17 -13.90
N MET A 195 1.88 -0.54 -15.06
CA MET A 195 1.69 0.20 -16.31
C MET A 195 0.21 0.29 -16.70
N ALA A 196 -0.51 -0.84 -16.64
CA ALA A 196 -1.94 -0.88 -16.95
C ALA A 196 -2.77 -0.06 -15.95
N ALA A 197 -2.45 -0.09 -14.67
CA ALA A 197 -3.12 0.70 -13.64
C ALA A 197 -2.99 2.21 -13.90
N VAL A 198 -1.78 2.68 -14.24
CA VAL A 198 -1.55 4.08 -14.59
C VAL A 198 -2.32 4.45 -15.86
N ALA A 199 -2.33 3.59 -16.89
CA ALA A 199 -3.10 3.80 -18.11
C ALA A 199 -4.63 3.86 -17.84
N CYS A 200 -5.12 3.13 -16.85
CA CYS A 200 -6.52 3.20 -16.39
C CYS A 200 -6.83 4.46 -15.54
N GLY A 201 -5.84 5.30 -15.25
CA GLY A 201 -6.04 6.55 -14.51
C GLY A 201 -5.84 6.45 -13.00
N ALA A 202 -5.07 5.47 -12.51
CA ALA A 202 -4.69 5.41 -11.10
C ALA A 202 -3.93 6.69 -10.67
N ASP A 203 -4.20 7.15 -9.45
CA ASP A 203 -3.52 8.32 -8.85
C ASP A 203 -2.18 7.93 -8.20
N GLY A 204 -1.95 6.65 -7.99
CA GLY A 204 -0.70 6.15 -7.44
C GLY A 204 -0.59 4.64 -7.48
N LEU A 205 0.60 4.18 -7.11
CA LEU A 205 0.94 2.76 -6.98
C LEU A 205 1.55 2.51 -5.60
N ILE A 206 1.28 1.33 -5.02
CA ILE A 206 1.99 0.85 -3.84
C ILE A 206 2.64 -0.50 -4.17
N ILE A 207 3.97 -0.54 -4.12
CA ILE A 207 4.78 -1.65 -4.64
C ILE A 207 5.72 -2.17 -3.57
N GLU A 208 5.86 -3.48 -3.47
CA GLU A 208 6.82 -4.12 -2.59
C GLU A 208 8.19 -4.21 -3.24
N VAL A 209 9.20 -3.71 -2.52
CA VAL A 209 10.61 -3.72 -2.92
C VAL A 209 11.44 -4.30 -1.80
N HIS A 210 12.34 -5.20 -2.13
CA HIS A 210 13.24 -5.85 -1.17
C HIS A 210 14.65 -5.93 -1.78
N ASN A 211 15.68 -5.70 -0.98
CA ASN A 211 17.07 -5.78 -1.43
C ASN A 211 17.57 -7.22 -1.64
N ASP A 212 16.89 -8.21 -1.03
CA ASP A 212 17.17 -9.64 -1.18
C ASP A 212 15.86 -10.46 -1.15
N PRO A 213 15.01 -10.39 -2.20
CA PRO A 213 13.71 -11.04 -2.22
C PRO A 213 13.71 -12.55 -1.90
N PRO A 214 14.70 -13.36 -2.34
CA PRO A 214 14.72 -14.77 -2.00
C PRO A 214 14.81 -15.10 -0.51
N HIS A 215 15.39 -14.21 0.30
CA HIS A 215 15.56 -14.40 1.75
C HIS A 215 14.62 -13.54 2.59
N ALA A 216 13.66 -12.84 1.96
CA ALA A 216 12.67 -12.03 2.66
C ALA A 216 11.83 -12.87 3.63
N LEU A 217 11.62 -12.37 4.84
CA LEU A 217 10.77 -13.03 5.85
C LEU A 217 9.29 -13.03 5.48
N CYS A 218 8.89 -12.15 4.54
CA CYS A 218 7.52 -11.99 4.10
C CYS A 218 7.43 -11.62 2.62
N ASP A 219 6.59 -12.37 1.88
CA ASP A 219 6.13 -12.09 0.51
C ASP A 219 7.26 -11.78 -0.51
N GLY A 220 8.44 -12.44 -0.39
CA GLY A 220 9.57 -12.24 -1.30
C GLY A 220 9.25 -12.53 -2.76
N ALA A 221 8.39 -13.52 -3.03
CA ALA A 221 8.01 -13.92 -4.39
C ALA A 221 7.31 -12.79 -5.21
N GLN A 222 6.75 -11.80 -4.55
CA GLN A 222 6.06 -10.66 -5.18
C GLN A 222 6.85 -9.35 -5.09
N SER A 223 7.96 -9.33 -4.35
CA SER A 223 8.81 -8.17 -4.16
C SER A 223 9.73 -7.96 -5.35
N LEU A 224 9.84 -6.72 -5.81
CA LEU A 224 10.82 -6.31 -6.81
C LEU A 224 12.17 -6.08 -6.14
N THR A 225 13.26 -6.21 -6.90
CA THR A 225 14.55 -5.61 -6.52
C THR A 225 14.50 -4.09 -6.71
N PRO A 226 15.43 -3.32 -6.12
CA PRO A 226 15.54 -1.88 -6.37
C PRO A 226 15.70 -1.53 -7.86
N GLU A 227 16.45 -2.33 -8.63
CA GLU A 227 16.67 -2.14 -10.07
C GLU A 227 15.39 -2.39 -10.88
N GLU A 228 14.64 -3.43 -10.54
CA GLU A 228 13.33 -3.71 -11.15
C GLU A 228 12.35 -2.59 -10.86
N PHE A 229 12.34 -2.06 -9.63
CA PHE A 229 11.50 -0.92 -9.28
C PHE A 229 11.87 0.34 -10.07
N ASP A 230 13.16 0.65 -10.26
CA ASP A 230 13.60 1.76 -11.08
C ASP A 230 13.12 1.64 -12.55
N SER A 231 13.14 0.41 -13.10
CA SER A 231 12.55 0.12 -14.42
C SER A 231 11.06 0.44 -14.47
N VAL A 232 10.31 0.00 -13.45
CA VAL A 232 8.86 0.27 -13.34
C VAL A 232 8.60 1.78 -13.31
N VAL A 233 9.33 2.52 -12.48
CA VAL A 233 9.18 3.98 -12.33
C VAL A 233 9.36 4.69 -13.66
N LYS A 234 10.41 4.34 -14.42
CA LYS A 234 10.67 4.92 -15.75
C LYS A 234 9.51 4.66 -16.72
N LYS A 235 8.96 3.46 -16.72
CA LYS A 235 7.88 3.07 -17.64
C LYS A 235 6.55 3.71 -17.26
N VAL A 236 6.17 3.72 -15.98
CA VAL A 236 4.91 4.31 -15.54
C VAL A 236 4.89 5.82 -15.72
N ASN A 237 6.02 6.50 -15.50
CA ASN A 237 6.14 7.94 -15.77
C ASN A 237 5.99 8.27 -17.25
N ARG A 238 6.52 7.43 -18.16
CA ARG A 238 6.31 7.61 -19.62
C ARG A 238 4.84 7.45 -19.99
N ILE A 239 4.12 6.50 -19.41
CA ILE A 239 2.67 6.34 -19.62
C ILE A 239 1.95 7.57 -19.07
N LYS A 240 2.25 7.97 -17.82
CA LYS A 240 1.61 9.13 -17.20
C LYS A 240 1.77 10.41 -18.02
N SER A 241 2.95 10.60 -18.62
CA SER A 241 3.21 11.79 -19.47
C SER A 241 2.50 11.76 -20.83
N ALA A 242 1.94 10.64 -21.24
CA ALA A 242 1.20 10.47 -22.49
C ALA A 242 -0.34 10.58 -22.33
N LEU A 243 -0.82 10.67 -21.07
CA LEU A 243 -2.24 10.83 -20.70
C LEU A 243 -2.57 12.30 -20.41
#